data_1d354549840f708ab5e2a75b55124f6e
#
_entry.id   1d354549840f708ab5e2a75b55124f6e
#
_cell.length_a   1.000
_cell.length_b   1.000
_cell.length_c   1.000
_cell.angle_alpha   90.00
_cell.angle_beta   90.00
_cell.angle_gamma   90.00
#
_symmetry.space_group_name_H-M   'P 1'
#
loop_
_entity.id
_entity.type
_entity.pdbx_description
1 polymer ?
#
loop_
_entity_poly.entity_id
_entity_poly.type
_entity_poly.pdbx_seq_one_letter_code
_entity_poly.pdbx_strand_id
1 'polypeptide(L)'
;MTITNPPTPGKALWLYAHPRRGSFNDQLFQNGIRALAENYTVSPSDLYAQGFDPVLTERDLGELAAQPGNISELVGEAYARGQLPSDVRHEQAKLAEAELLVIQFPLWWYGMPSILKGWFDRVLTSGFAYGDLDPDLGVPRRYGDGGLIGRKALIVVTVGEDERSIGPRGISGDLESLLFPLTHGTLWYVGIEAMDLHVIHDADNLDAAAVDREISRLRDRLSTLSSEPTRPFRRLRDGDYHETRALRADLFPGRTDFAIHLAPRE
;
A
#
# COMPACT_ATOMS: atom_id res chain seq x y z
N MET A 1 -1.58 34.97 26.94
CA MET A 1 -1.30 34.41 25.61
C MET A 1 -0.89 32.96 25.82
N THR A 2 -1.77 32.04 25.51
CA THR A 2 -1.49 30.59 25.57
C THR A 2 -0.68 30.25 24.33
N ILE A 3 0.60 29.94 24.51
CA ILE A 3 1.46 29.46 23.41
C ILE A 3 0.96 28.04 23.11
N THR A 4 0.11 27.89 22.11
CA THR A 4 -0.20 26.57 21.55
C THR A 4 1.01 26.14 20.76
N ASN A 5 1.73 25.12 21.24
CA ASN A 5 2.75 24.46 20.43
C ASN A 5 2.11 24.01 19.09
N PRO A 6 2.79 24.22 17.96
CA PRO A 6 2.30 23.66 16.70
C PRO A 6 2.10 22.15 16.86
N PRO A 7 1.07 21.58 16.25
CA PRO A 7 0.83 20.14 16.30
C PRO A 7 2.08 19.41 15.80
N THR A 8 2.43 18.32 16.48
CA THR A 8 3.53 17.46 16.04
C THR A 8 3.21 16.94 14.63
N PRO A 9 4.12 17.07 13.64
CA PRO A 9 3.86 16.57 12.28
C PRO A 9 3.60 15.07 12.32
N GLY A 10 2.62 14.63 11.53
CA GLY A 10 2.34 13.21 11.33
C GLY A 10 3.57 12.46 10.80
N LYS A 11 3.58 11.14 10.90
CA LYS A 11 4.68 10.31 10.38
C LYS A 11 4.26 9.65 9.06
N ALA A 12 5.12 9.70 8.06
CA ALA A 12 4.88 9.06 6.76
C ALA A 12 6.01 8.08 6.40
N LEU A 13 5.67 6.93 5.84
CA LEU A 13 6.59 6.02 5.20
C LEU A 13 6.48 6.20 3.68
N TRP A 14 7.60 6.49 3.00
CA TRP A 14 7.64 6.51 1.54
C TRP A 14 8.36 5.27 1.02
N LEU A 15 7.62 4.32 0.51
CA LEU A 15 8.10 3.08 -0.07
C LEU A 15 8.34 3.27 -1.57
N TYR A 16 9.59 3.12 -2.01
CA TYR A 16 10.03 3.40 -3.37
C TYR A 16 10.70 2.19 -4.01
N ALA A 17 10.26 1.84 -5.22
CA ALA A 17 10.75 0.67 -5.95
C ALA A 17 11.11 1.01 -7.40
N HIS A 18 12.31 1.56 -7.62
CA HIS A 18 12.88 1.75 -8.96
C HIS A 18 14.41 1.62 -8.93
N PRO A 19 15.02 0.83 -9.85
CA PRO A 19 16.45 0.49 -9.79
C PRO A 19 17.37 1.61 -10.25
N ARG A 20 16.88 2.57 -11.04
CA ARG A 20 17.74 3.55 -11.71
C ARG A 20 17.64 4.92 -11.07
N ARG A 21 18.75 5.40 -10.52
CA ARG A 21 18.90 6.78 -10.07
C ARG A 21 18.89 7.76 -11.26
N GLY A 22 18.38 8.97 -11.03
CA GLY A 22 18.25 10.00 -12.06
C GLY A 22 17.12 9.73 -13.07
N SER A 23 16.37 8.65 -12.92
CA SER A 23 15.16 8.39 -13.72
C SER A 23 14.04 9.37 -13.35
N PHE A 24 13.01 9.45 -14.18
CA PHE A 24 11.80 10.21 -13.83
C PHE A 24 11.20 9.76 -12.51
N ASN A 25 11.14 8.45 -12.25
CA ASN A 25 10.70 7.92 -10.95
C ASN A 25 11.56 8.41 -9.78
N ASP A 26 12.89 8.51 -9.96
CA ASP A 26 13.78 9.05 -8.93
C ASP A 26 13.54 10.56 -8.72
N GLN A 27 13.30 11.33 -9.79
CA GLN A 27 12.94 12.74 -9.67
C GLN A 27 11.63 12.95 -8.91
N LEU A 28 10.59 12.15 -9.20
CA LEU A 28 9.33 12.15 -8.45
C LEU A 28 9.56 11.82 -6.96
N PHE A 29 10.36 10.79 -6.67
CA PHE A 29 10.71 10.39 -5.31
C PHE A 29 11.40 11.51 -4.53
N GLN A 30 12.47 12.09 -5.10
CA GLN A 30 13.23 13.14 -4.44
C GLN A 30 12.41 14.43 -4.21
N ASN A 31 11.60 14.84 -5.20
CA ASN A 31 10.74 16.01 -5.08
C ASN A 31 9.56 15.75 -4.14
N GLY A 32 8.98 14.55 -4.21
CA GLY A 32 7.86 14.14 -3.38
C GLY A 32 8.21 14.09 -1.91
N ILE A 33 9.37 13.51 -1.53
CA ILE A 33 9.84 13.51 -0.14
C ILE A 33 9.98 14.94 0.38
N ARG A 34 10.61 15.86 -0.39
CA ARG A 34 10.77 17.26 0.02
C ARG A 34 9.42 17.94 0.25
N ALA A 35 8.47 17.73 -0.66
CA ALA A 35 7.12 18.30 -0.53
C ALA A 35 6.36 17.72 0.68
N LEU A 36 6.41 16.41 0.87
CA LEU A 36 5.71 15.76 1.98
C LEU A 36 6.31 16.14 3.34
N ALA A 37 7.64 16.41 3.40
CA ALA A 37 8.34 16.82 4.61
C ALA A 37 7.90 18.20 5.14
N GLU A 38 7.13 18.97 4.38
CA GLU A 38 6.52 20.22 4.87
C GLU A 38 5.44 19.95 5.94
N ASN A 39 4.78 18.77 5.89
CA ASN A 39 3.66 18.43 6.76
C ASN A 39 3.89 17.15 7.58
N TYR A 40 4.87 16.30 7.22
CA TYR A 40 5.13 15.00 7.83
C TYR A 40 6.61 14.79 8.14
N THR A 41 6.89 14.01 9.17
CA THR A 41 8.22 13.40 9.33
C THR A 41 8.27 12.18 8.41
N VAL A 42 9.07 12.27 7.33
CA VAL A 42 9.12 11.23 6.30
C VAL A 42 10.26 10.25 6.55
N SER A 43 9.92 8.97 6.61
CA SER A 43 10.88 7.84 6.63
C SER A 43 10.93 7.22 5.23
N PRO A 44 12.01 7.39 4.45
CA PRO A 44 12.12 6.78 3.13
C PRO A 44 12.56 5.31 3.21
N SER A 45 12.01 4.49 2.33
CA SER A 45 12.44 3.12 2.04
C SER A 45 12.68 2.96 0.54
N ASP A 46 13.88 3.32 0.09
CA ASP A 46 14.37 3.01 -1.26
C ASP A 46 14.85 1.56 -1.28
N LEU A 47 13.97 0.65 -1.72
CA LEU A 47 14.20 -0.78 -1.65
C LEU A 47 15.44 -1.24 -2.44
N TYR A 48 15.71 -0.63 -3.59
CA TYR A 48 16.91 -0.95 -4.37
C TYR A 48 18.19 -0.43 -3.72
N ALA A 49 18.17 0.80 -3.21
CA ALA A 49 19.35 1.36 -2.54
C ALA A 49 19.67 0.66 -1.21
N GLN A 50 18.65 0.16 -0.52
CA GLN A 50 18.80 -0.63 0.71
C GLN A 50 19.28 -2.06 0.43
N GLY A 51 19.22 -2.54 -0.81
CA GLY A 51 19.47 -3.93 -1.13
C GLY A 51 18.47 -4.88 -0.47
N PHE A 52 17.20 -4.46 -0.37
CA PHE A 52 16.16 -5.27 0.25
C PHE A 52 16.02 -6.60 -0.50
N ASP A 53 16.13 -7.74 0.20
CA ASP A 53 15.91 -9.06 -0.36
C ASP A 53 14.39 -9.31 -0.48
N PRO A 54 13.82 -9.47 -1.68
CA PRO A 54 12.38 -9.65 -1.84
C PRO A 54 11.90 -11.09 -1.58
N VAL A 55 12.82 -12.04 -1.44
CA VAL A 55 12.45 -13.46 -1.42
C VAL A 55 12.17 -13.92 0.01
N LEU A 56 10.92 -14.31 0.27
CA LEU A 56 10.56 -14.99 1.51
C LEU A 56 11.23 -16.37 1.53
N THR A 57 12.02 -16.63 2.57
CA THR A 57 12.80 -17.87 2.70
C THR A 57 12.76 -18.40 4.12
N GLU A 58 13.39 -19.57 4.36
CA GLU A 58 13.55 -20.13 5.69
C GLU A 58 14.25 -19.18 6.67
N ARG A 59 15.05 -18.22 6.20
CA ARG A 59 15.64 -17.18 7.07
C ARG A 59 14.59 -16.31 7.79
N ASP A 60 13.41 -16.16 7.20
CA ASP A 60 12.30 -15.42 7.81
C ASP A 60 11.61 -16.20 8.93
N LEU A 61 11.93 -17.48 9.09
CA LEU A 61 11.43 -18.35 10.15
C LEU A 61 12.32 -18.38 11.39
N GLY A 62 13.56 -17.90 11.32
CA GLY A 62 14.51 -17.96 12.41
C GLY A 62 14.78 -19.41 12.85
N GLU A 63 14.67 -19.68 14.16
CA GLU A 63 14.84 -21.02 14.73
C GLU A 63 13.72 -22.00 14.37
N LEU A 64 12.64 -21.52 13.77
CA LEU A 64 11.47 -22.32 13.39
C LEU A 64 11.61 -22.97 12.01
N ALA A 65 12.70 -22.70 11.27
CA ALA A 65 12.90 -23.17 9.89
C ALA A 65 12.81 -24.70 9.72
N ALA A 66 13.17 -25.46 10.75
CA ALA A 66 13.10 -26.93 10.73
C ALA A 66 11.76 -27.49 11.25
N GLN A 67 10.83 -26.63 11.69
CA GLN A 67 9.56 -27.09 12.22
C GLN A 67 8.53 -27.32 11.11
N PRO A 68 7.70 -28.38 11.20
CA PRO A 68 6.59 -28.56 10.29
C PRO A 68 5.50 -27.52 10.60
N GLY A 69 4.85 -27.00 9.55
CA GLY A 69 3.75 -26.05 9.74
C GLY A 69 3.46 -25.22 8.50
N ASN A 70 2.46 -24.40 8.60
CA ASN A 70 2.13 -23.42 7.58
C ASN A 70 3.12 -22.24 7.65
N ILE A 71 3.65 -21.82 6.50
CA ILE A 71 4.65 -20.75 6.42
C ILE A 71 4.17 -19.45 7.10
N SER A 72 2.89 -19.07 6.92
CA SER A 72 2.35 -17.84 7.50
C SER A 72 2.27 -17.91 9.04
N GLU A 73 1.98 -19.09 9.58
CA GLU A 73 1.93 -19.33 11.04
C GLU A 73 3.34 -19.29 11.63
N LEU A 74 4.29 -19.96 10.98
CA LEU A 74 5.70 -19.98 11.41
C LEU A 74 6.34 -18.59 11.37
N VAL A 75 6.09 -17.80 10.31
CA VAL A 75 6.54 -16.40 10.23
C VAL A 75 5.90 -15.54 11.32
N GLY A 76 4.61 -15.74 11.61
CA GLY A 76 3.92 -15.06 12.71
C GLY A 76 4.49 -15.41 14.08
N GLU A 77 4.86 -16.67 14.30
CA GLU A 77 5.55 -17.10 15.53
C GLU A 77 6.98 -16.51 15.61
N ALA A 78 7.71 -16.47 14.49
CA ALA A 78 9.03 -15.81 14.43
C ALA A 78 8.91 -14.31 14.74
N TYR A 79 7.86 -13.64 14.24
CA TYR A 79 7.55 -12.27 14.62
C TYR A 79 7.34 -12.14 16.13
N ALA A 80 6.46 -12.94 16.72
CA ALA A 80 6.16 -12.90 18.15
C ALA A 80 7.39 -13.15 19.04
N ARG A 81 8.35 -13.95 18.55
CA ARG A 81 9.63 -14.23 19.23
C ARG A 81 10.71 -13.17 18.93
N GLY A 82 10.46 -12.17 18.07
CA GLY A 82 11.45 -11.17 17.65
C GLY A 82 12.59 -11.74 16.79
N GLN A 83 12.36 -12.86 16.12
CA GLN A 83 13.37 -13.61 15.34
C GLN A 83 13.37 -13.29 13.84
N LEU A 84 12.45 -12.42 13.36
CA LEU A 84 12.46 -11.98 11.97
C LEU A 84 13.79 -11.31 11.61
N PRO A 85 14.24 -11.40 10.35
CA PRO A 85 15.43 -10.70 9.86
C PRO A 85 15.42 -9.21 10.16
N SER A 86 16.58 -8.62 10.34
CA SER A 86 16.72 -7.21 10.75
C SER A 86 16.16 -6.24 9.72
N ASP A 87 16.27 -6.55 8.43
CA ASP A 87 15.67 -5.77 7.33
C ASP A 87 14.14 -5.71 7.45
N VAL A 88 13.50 -6.85 7.70
CA VAL A 88 12.05 -6.94 7.92
C VAL A 88 11.62 -6.15 9.16
N ARG A 89 12.29 -6.37 10.28
CA ARG A 89 11.99 -5.65 11.55
C ARG A 89 12.15 -4.14 11.40
N HIS A 90 13.14 -3.70 10.64
CA HIS A 90 13.37 -2.28 10.37
C HIS A 90 12.21 -1.67 9.57
N GLU A 91 11.75 -2.35 8.52
CA GLU A 91 10.60 -1.90 7.73
C GLU A 91 9.29 -1.95 8.53
N GLN A 92 9.08 -2.98 9.34
CA GLN A 92 7.95 -3.06 10.27
C GLN A 92 7.94 -1.89 11.26
N ALA A 93 9.09 -1.51 11.81
CA ALA A 93 9.18 -0.38 12.74
C ALA A 93 8.78 0.95 12.06
N LYS A 94 9.25 1.21 10.84
CA LYS A 94 8.83 2.39 10.05
C LYS A 94 7.32 2.40 9.79
N LEU A 95 6.78 1.24 9.36
CA LEU A 95 5.34 1.11 9.05
C LEU A 95 4.48 1.23 10.31
N ALA A 96 4.95 0.71 11.45
CA ALA A 96 4.23 0.81 12.73
C ALA A 96 4.06 2.27 13.19
N GLU A 97 5.05 3.12 12.92
CA GLU A 97 5.03 4.53 13.28
C GLU A 97 4.26 5.42 12.29
N ALA A 98 4.13 4.98 11.03
CA ALA A 98 3.54 5.78 9.98
C ALA A 98 2.01 5.84 10.07
N GLU A 99 1.44 7.02 9.86
CA GLU A 99 0.01 7.27 9.65
C GLU A 99 -0.33 7.27 8.15
N LEU A 100 0.67 7.62 7.34
CA LEU A 100 0.57 7.69 5.88
C LEU A 100 1.64 6.81 5.24
N LEU A 101 1.22 6.01 4.28
CA LEU A 101 2.10 5.22 3.42
C LEU A 101 2.04 5.77 1.99
N VAL A 102 3.15 6.21 1.43
CA VAL A 102 3.27 6.51 -0.01
C VAL A 102 3.98 5.34 -0.67
N ILE A 103 3.35 4.73 -1.66
CA ILE A 103 3.86 3.58 -2.39
C ILE A 103 4.14 4.02 -3.82
N GLN A 104 5.41 4.15 -4.20
CA GLN A 104 5.80 4.64 -5.52
C GLN A 104 6.53 3.57 -6.32
N PHE A 105 6.02 3.27 -7.54
CA PHE A 105 6.61 2.27 -8.42
C PHE A 105 6.21 2.47 -9.89
N PRO A 106 6.99 1.96 -10.86
CA PRO A 106 6.57 1.81 -12.24
C PRO A 106 5.67 0.57 -12.38
N LEU A 107 4.63 0.68 -13.20
CA LEU A 107 3.78 -0.47 -13.52
C LEU A 107 4.53 -1.44 -14.45
N TRP A 108 5.04 -2.53 -13.92
CA TRP A 108 5.72 -3.57 -14.67
C TRP A 108 4.86 -4.82 -14.77
N TRP A 109 4.63 -5.27 -15.99
CA TRP A 109 3.78 -6.45 -16.22
C TRP A 109 2.43 -6.33 -15.50
N TYR A 110 1.81 -5.13 -15.62
CA TYR A 110 0.50 -4.81 -15.03
C TYR A 110 0.43 -4.94 -13.51
N GLY A 111 1.57 -4.88 -12.85
CA GLY A 111 1.66 -4.96 -11.40
C GLY A 111 2.87 -4.22 -10.84
N MET A 112 3.12 -4.43 -9.57
CA MET A 112 4.28 -3.86 -8.90
C MET A 112 5.57 -4.64 -9.22
N PRO A 113 6.75 -3.99 -9.19
CA PRO A 113 8.03 -4.68 -9.29
C PRO A 113 8.20 -5.77 -8.23
N SER A 114 8.92 -6.85 -8.56
CA SER A 114 9.13 -8.01 -7.67
C SER A 114 9.67 -7.63 -6.30
N ILE A 115 10.59 -6.65 -6.24
CA ILE A 115 11.16 -6.18 -4.98
C ILE A 115 10.09 -5.58 -4.05
N LEU A 116 9.10 -4.86 -4.60
CA LEU A 116 8.00 -4.30 -3.85
C LEU A 116 7.00 -5.38 -3.44
N LYS A 117 6.71 -6.35 -4.32
CA LYS A 117 5.87 -7.50 -3.95
C LYS A 117 6.49 -8.28 -2.79
N GLY A 118 7.79 -8.55 -2.85
CA GLY A 118 8.51 -9.23 -1.79
C GLY A 118 8.55 -8.43 -0.48
N TRP A 119 8.56 -7.10 -0.54
CA TRP A 119 8.40 -6.28 0.66
C TRP A 119 7.06 -6.58 1.35
N PHE A 120 5.95 -6.60 0.60
CA PHE A 120 4.65 -6.98 1.16
C PHE A 120 4.64 -8.40 1.72
N ASP A 121 5.23 -9.36 1.00
CA ASP A 121 5.26 -10.77 1.42
C ASP A 121 6.02 -11.00 2.72
N ARG A 122 7.09 -10.22 2.96
CA ARG A 122 7.96 -10.39 4.12
C ARG A 122 7.60 -9.49 5.30
N VAL A 123 7.10 -8.26 5.03
CA VAL A 123 6.83 -7.26 6.08
C VAL A 123 5.45 -7.42 6.68
N LEU A 124 4.42 -7.76 5.88
CA LEU A 124 3.05 -7.94 6.37
C LEU A 124 2.86 -9.33 6.97
N THR A 125 3.42 -9.56 8.14
CA THR A 125 3.35 -10.86 8.82
C THR A 125 2.10 -11.02 9.68
N SER A 126 1.73 -12.25 9.96
CA SER A 126 0.77 -12.58 11.01
C SER A 126 1.26 -12.05 12.36
N GLY A 127 0.35 -11.52 13.18
CA GLY A 127 0.67 -10.88 14.46
C GLY A 127 1.11 -9.42 14.34
N PHE A 128 1.58 -8.97 13.17
CA PHE A 128 1.91 -7.56 12.91
C PHE A 128 0.82 -6.86 12.09
N ALA A 129 0.49 -7.39 10.93
CA ALA A 129 -0.44 -6.75 9.99
C ALA A 129 -1.81 -7.42 9.96
N TYR A 130 -1.90 -8.67 10.33
CA TYR A 130 -3.11 -9.47 10.36
C TYR A 130 -2.99 -10.62 11.38
N GLY A 131 -4.08 -11.39 11.54
CA GLY A 131 -4.08 -12.59 12.39
C GLY A 131 -4.78 -12.39 13.74
N ASP A 132 -4.94 -11.16 14.20
CA ASP A 132 -5.68 -10.87 15.41
C ASP A 132 -7.14 -11.27 15.28
N LEU A 133 -7.69 -11.87 16.32
CA LEU A 133 -9.10 -12.22 16.38
C LEU A 133 -9.91 -11.02 16.86
N ASP A 134 -11.09 -10.84 16.27
CA ASP A 134 -12.10 -9.96 16.82
C ASP A 134 -12.58 -10.55 18.16
N PRO A 135 -12.49 -9.83 19.28
CA PRO A 135 -12.81 -10.35 20.61
C PRO A 135 -14.28 -10.72 20.77
N ASP A 136 -15.17 -10.09 20.01
CA ASP A 136 -16.61 -10.31 20.12
C ASP A 136 -17.09 -11.44 19.20
N LEU A 137 -16.48 -11.57 18.03
CA LEU A 137 -16.88 -12.49 16.98
C LEU A 137 -16.01 -13.77 16.91
N GLY A 138 -14.80 -13.75 17.49
CA GLY A 138 -13.86 -14.86 17.44
C GLY A 138 -13.33 -15.19 16.04
N VAL A 139 -13.47 -14.26 15.08
CA VAL A 139 -12.97 -14.40 13.70
C VAL A 139 -11.79 -13.48 13.43
N PRO A 140 -10.88 -13.83 12.49
CA PRO A 140 -9.75 -12.97 12.16
C PRO A 140 -10.20 -11.61 11.60
N ARG A 141 -9.64 -10.54 12.16
CA ARG A 141 -9.83 -9.16 11.68
C ARG A 141 -9.17 -8.99 10.31
N ARG A 142 -9.92 -8.42 9.36
CA ARG A 142 -9.46 -8.12 8.00
C ARG A 142 -10.47 -7.23 7.27
N TYR A 143 -10.08 -6.71 6.11
CA TYR A 143 -10.90 -5.85 5.24
C TYR A 143 -11.53 -4.69 6.01
N GLY A 144 -10.65 -3.75 6.38
CA GLY A 144 -10.98 -2.55 7.14
C GLY A 144 -10.69 -2.61 8.63
N ASP A 145 -10.48 -3.80 9.19
CA ASP A 145 -10.21 -4.02 10.62
C ASP A 145 -8.89 -4.75 10.89
N GLY A 146 -7.97 -4.84 9.92
CA GLY A 146 -6.66 -5.49 10.11
C GLY A 146 -5.75 -4.75 11.08
N GLY A 147 -4.59 -5.33 11.40
CA GLY A 147 -3.64 -4.82 12.40
C GLY A 147 -3.06 -3.44 12.11
N LEU A 148 -3.22 -2.94 10.88
CA LEU A 148 -2.74 -1.63 10.44
C LEU A 148 -3.86 -0.59 10.24
N ILE A 149 -5.00 -0.80 10.87
CA ILE A 149 -6.14 0.13 10.85
C ILE A 149 -5.73 1.56 11.27
N GLY A 150 -6.38 2.56 10.67
CA GLY A 150 -6.13 3.99 10.94
C GLY A 150 -5.03 4.60 10.08
N ARG A 151 -4.41 3.83 9.21
CA ARG A 151 -3.42 4.31 8.24
C ARG A 151 -4.06 4.55 6.88
N LYS A 152 -3.51 5.53 6.15
CA LYS A 152 -3.89 5.82 4.77
C LYS A 152 -2.74 5.50 3.82
N ALA A 153 -3.05 5.17 2.56
CA ALA A 153 -2.05 4.94 1.54
C ALA A 153 -2.33 5.72 0.26
N LEU A 154 -1.31 6.43 -0.24
CA LEU A 154 -1.28 6.99 -1.60
C LEU A 154 -0.41 6.10 -2.48
N ILE A 155 -0.94 5.63 -3.60
CA ILE A 155 -0.18 4.90 -4.62
C ILE A 155 0.18 5.88 -5.73
N VAL A 156 1.49 6.05 -5.99
CA VAL A 156 2.06 6.82 -7.09
C VAL A 156 2.60 5.84 -8.12
N VAL A 157 1.95 5.74 -9.25
CA VAL A 157 2.30 4.77 -10.30
C VAL A 157 2.60 5.45 -11.63
N THR A 158 3.76 5.14 -12.20
CA THR A 158 4.12 5.53 -13.57
C THR A 158 3.81 4.40 -14.53
N VAL A 159 3.22 4.73 -15.67
CA VAL A 159 2.76 3.79 -16.69
C VAL A 159 3.35 4.19 -18.02
N GLY A 160 3.99 3.25 -18.73
CA GLY A 160 4.55 3.50 -20.08
C GLY A 160 3.48 3.67 -21.16
N GLU A 161 2.25 3.21 -20.91
CA GLU A 161 1.13 3.30 -21.83
C GLU A 161 0.34 4.61 -21.64
N ASP A 162 -0.31 5.06 -22.74
CA ASP A 162 -1.24 6.20 -22.66
C ASP A 162 -2.58 5.80 -21.99
N GLU A 163 -3.31 6.80 -21.50
CA GLU A 163 -4.57 6.61 -20.78
C GLU A 163 -5.64 5.86 -21.58
N ARG A 164 -5.59 5.89 -22.91
CA ARG A 164 -6.58 5.20 -23.77
C ARG A 164 -6.33 3.72 -23.85
N SER A 165 -5.06 3.31 -23.80
CA SER A 165 -4.69 1.88 -23.88
C SER A 165 -4.82 1.17 -22.54
N ILE A 166 -4.61 1.88 -21.41
CA ILE A 166 -4.75 1.37 -20.05
C ILE A 166 -5.91 2.03 -19.31
N GLY A 167 -7.10 1.89 -19.83
CA GLY A 167 -8.32 2.47 -19.30
C GLY A 167 -9.53 1.54 -19.47
N PRO A 168 -10.74 1.98 -19.12
CA PRO A 168 -11.95 1.13 -19.08
C PRO A 168 -12.31 0.45 -20.41
N ARG A 169 -11.78 0.95 -21.52
CA ARG A 169 -11.97 0.38 -22.87
C ARG A 169 -10.65 0.08 -23.56
N GLY A 170 -9.52 0.21 -22.87
CA GLY A 170 -8.20 -0.09 -23.37
C GLY A 170 -7.94 -1.60 -23.44
N ILE A 171 -7.06 -2.01 -24.36
CA ILE A 171 -6.68 -3.43 -24.50
C ILE A 171 -5.97 -3.97 -23.26
N SER A 172 -5.29 -3.09 -22.52
CA SER A 172 -4.55 -3.43 -21.29
C SER A 172 -5.44 -3.50 -20.06
N GLY A 173 -6.70 -3.11 -20.17
CA GLY A 173 -7.65 -3.11 -19.09
C GLY A 173 -7.60 -1.83 -18.23
N ASP A 174 -8.52 -1.74 -17.29
CA ASP A 174 -8.64 -0.61 -16.38
C ASP A 174 -7.61 -0.72 -15.24
N LEU A 175 -6.84 0.34 -15.03
CA LEU A 175 -5.76 0.37 -14.03
C LEU A 175 -6.29 0.15 -12.60
N GLU A 176 -7.48 0.64 -12.29
CA GLU A 176 -8.11 0.42 -10.99
C GLU A 176 -8.38 -1.06 -10.73
N SER A 177 -8.82 -1.78 -11.76
CA SER A 177 -9.02 -3.22 -11.71
C SER A 177 -7.70 -3.99 -11.63
N LEU A 178 -6.68 -3.55 -12.36
CA LEU A 178 -5.33 -4.15 -12.32
C LEU A 178 -4.68 -4.01 -10.95
N LEU A 179 -4.87 -2.89 -10.28
CA LEU A 179 -4.32 -2.62 -8.95
C LEU A 179 -5.28 -2.96 -7.79
N PHE A 180 -6.45 -3.52 -8.08
CA PHE A 180 -7.38 -3.99 -7.05
C PHE A 180 -6.74 -5.01 -6.07
N PRO A 181 -5.91 -5.97 -6.49
CA PRO A 181 -5.18 -6.83 -5.57
C PRO A 181 -4.29 -6.07 -4.57
N LEU A 182 -3.73 -4.91 -4.96
CA LEU A 182 -2.95 -4.07 -4.07
C LEU A 182 -3.87 -3.24 -3.17
N THR A 183 -4.84 -2.50 -3.74
CA THR A 183 -5.66 -1.54 -2.99
C THR A 183 -6.62 -2.23 -2.02
N HIS A 184 -7.32 -3.27 -2.48
CA HIS A 184 -8.30 -4.02 -1.70
C HIS A 184 -7.70 -5.30 -1.09
N GLY A 185 -7.05 -6.14 -1.93
CA GLY A 185 -6.56 -7.45 -1.49
C GLY A 185 -5.41 -7.39 -0.50
N THR A 186 -4.59 -6.33 -0.52
CA THR A 186 -3.44 -6.16 0.36
C THR A 186 -3.69 -5.05 1.38
N LEU A 187 -3.82 -3.79 0.93
CA LEU A 187 -3.93 -2.65 1.85
C LEU A 187 -5.19 -2.72 2.70
N TRP A 188 -6.36 -2.84 2.08
CA TRP A 188 -7.62 -2.92 2.81
C TRP A 188 -7.73 -4.19 3.67
N TYR A 189 -7.14 -5.30 3.23
CA TYR A 189 -7.09 -6.53 4.01
C TYR A 189 -6.43 -6.31 5.38
N VAL A 190 -5.33 -5.55 5.43
CA VAL A 190 -4.61 -5.24 6.67
C VAL A 190 -5.13 -3.98 7.38
N GLY A 191 -6.17 -3.33 6.85
CA GLY A 191 -6.81 -2.16 7.46
C GLY A 191 -6.24 -0.81 7.01
N ILE A 192 -5.37 -0.75 6.00
CA ILE A 192 -4.87 0.49 5.41
C ILE A 192 -5.86 0.99 4.36
N GLU A 193 -6.31 2.24 4.49
CA GLU A 193 -7.25 2.88 3.59
C GLU A 193 -6.53 3.47 2.37
N ALA A 194 -6.81 2.94 1.18
CA ALA A 194 -6.23 3.47 -0.05
C ALA A 194 -6.95 4.74 -0.52
N MET A 195 -6.19 5.76 -0.90
CA MET A 195 -6.67 6.93 -1.65
C MET A 195 -6.81 6.59 -3.13
N ASP A 196 -7.42 7.49 -3.91
CA ASP A 196 -7.40 7.36 -5.38
C ASP A 196 -5.95 7.35 -5.90
N LEU A 197 -5.69 6.63 -6.98
CA LEU A 197 -4.34 6.49 -7.53
C LEU A 197 -3.77 7.84 -8.02
N HIS A 198 -2.47 8.06 -7.86
CA HIS A 198 -1.75 9.12 -8.58
C HIS A 198 -1.05 8.49 -9.77
N VAL A 199 -1.70 8.57 -10.93
CA VAL A 199 -1.23 7.92 -12.15
C VAL A 199 -0.50 8.92 -13.03
N ILE A 200 0.63 8.51 -13.60
CA ILE A 200 1.36 9.26 -14.61
C ILE A 200 1.46 8.35 -15.84
N HIS A 201 0.66 8.67 -16.85
CA HIS A 201 0.63 7.95 -18.12
C HIS A 201 1.75 8.39 -19.06
N ASP A 202 2.06 7.55 -20.05
CA ASP A 202 3.06 7.80 -21.10
C ASP A 202 4.44 8.20 -20.54
N ALA A 203 4.78 7.63 -19.40
CA ALA A 203 5.93 8.05 -18.58
C ALA A 203 7.28 7.89 -19.27
N ASP A 204 7.36 7.05 -20.31
CA ASP A 204 8.57 6.81 -21.07
C ASP A 204 8.83 7.87 -22.17
N ASN A 205 7.81 8.66 -22.53
CA ASN A 205 7.85 9.63 -23.61
C ASN A 205 7.71 11.10 -23.14
N LEU A 206 7.77 11.35 -21.83
CA LEU A 206 7.64 12.71 -21.30
C LEU A 206 8.84 13.58 -21.69
N ASP A 207 8.57 14.75 -22.26
CA ASP A 207 9.55 15.80 -22.42
C ASP A 207 9.84 16.50 -21.06
N ALA A 208 10.88 17.34 -21.03
CA ALA A 208 11.27 18.03 -19.79
C ALA A 208 10.13 18.88 -19.20
N ALA A 209 9.34 19.55 -20.03
CA ALA A 209 8.24 20.37 -19.55
C ALA A 209 7.08 19.51 -18.98
N ALA A 210 6.86 18.32 -19.55
CA ALA A 210 5.89 17.36 -19.03
C ALA A 210 6.37 16.76 -17.70
N VAL A 211 7.67 16.45 -17.57
CA VAL A 211 8.27 16.00 -16.31
C VAL A 211 8.06 17.05 -15.20
N ASP A 212 8.33 18.32 -15.48
CA ASP A 212 8.13 19.40 -14.50
C ASP A 212 6.65 19.56 -14.11
N ARG A 213 5.72 19.41 -15.06
CA ARG A 213 4.28 19.43 -14.77
C ARG A 213 3.85 18.30 -13.85
N GLU A 214 4.32 17.07 -14.11
CA GLU A 214 3.98 15.92 -13.29
C GLU A 214 4.57 15.99 -11.88
N ILE A 215 5.79 16.49 -11.74
CA ILE A 215 6.39 16.77 -10.43
C ILE A 215 5.56 17.82 -9.68
N SER A 216 5.13 18.90 -10.35
CA SER A 216 4.29 19.94 -9.74
C SER A 216 2.93 19.37 -9.33
N ARG A 217 2.29 18.57 -10.18
CA ARG A 217 1.01 17.90 -9.88
C ARG A 217 1.09 16.99 -8.65
N LEU A 218 2.19 16.24 -8.52
CA LEU A 218 2.43 15.42 -7.33
C LEU A 218 2.60 16.30 -6.07
N ARG A 219 3.41 17.36 -6.16
CA ARG A 219 3.63 18.29 -5.04
C ARG A 219 2.33 18.94 -4.57
N ASP A 220 1.52 19.43 -5.51
CA ASP A 220 0.23 20.07 -5.21
C ASP A 220 -0.70 19.09 -4.48
N ARG A 221 -0.77 17.84 -4.95
CA ARG A 221 -1.53 16.79 -4.28
C ARG A 221 -1.04 16.50 -2.87
N LEU A 222 0.29 16.38 -2.69
CA LEU A 222 0.90 16.11 -1.39
C LEU A 222 0.63 17.22 -0.36
N SER A 223 0.46 18.47 -0.81
CA SER A 223 0.14 19.61 0.07
C SER A 223 -1.26 19.55 0.67
N THR A 224 -2.19 18.87 0.02
CA THR A 224 -3.60 18.74 0.44
C THR A 224 -3.99 17.34 0.92
N LEU A 225 -3.04 16.42 0.98
CA LEU A 225 -3.25 14.99 1.17
C LEU A 225 -3.98 14.63 2.48
N SER A 226 -3.76 15.40 3.54
CA SER A 226 -4.39 15.16 4.85
C SER A 226 -5.93 15.21 4.80
N SER A 227 -6.49 16.02 3.90
CA SER A 227 -7.93 16.19 3.71
C SER A 227 -8.52 15.30 2.60
N GLU A 228 -7.67 14.55 1.88
CA GLU A 228 -8.12 13.72 0.77
C GLU A 228 -8.92 12.51 1.27
N PRO A 229 -10.09 12.21 0.67
CA PRO A 229 -10.88 11.04 1.02
C PRO A 229 -10.18 9.75 0.58
N THR A 230 -10.48 8.68 1.28
CA THR A 230 -10.07 7.32 0.92
C THR A 230 -11.15 6.61 0.11
N ARG A 231 -10.80 5.51 -0.53
CA ARG A 231 -11.73 4.67 -1.27
C ARG A 231 -12.69 4.00 -0.29
N PRO A 232 -13.99 4.10 -0.50
CA PRO A 232 -14.97 3.55 0.42
C PRO A 232 -15.15 2.05 0.22
N PHE A 233 -14.13 1.24 0.49
CA PHE A 233 -14.28 -0.21 0.46
C PHE A 233 -15.22 -0.69 1.55
N ARG A 234 -16.06 -1.69 1.22
CA ARG A 234 -16.96 -2.33 2.19
C ARG A 234 -16.14 -3.06 3.26
N ARG A 235 -16.54 -2.89 4.51
CA ARG A 235 -15.94 -3.63 5.63
C ARG A 235 -16.57 -5.00 5.74
N LEU A 236 -15.77 -6.00 6.08
CA LEU A 236 -16.26 -7.35 6.26
C LEU A 236 -17.31 -7.45 7.38
N ARG A 237 -17.17 -6.64 8.44
CA ARG A 237 -18.03 -6.67 9.63
C ARG A 237 -19.34 -5.88 9.51
N ASP A 238 -19.53 -5.07 8.47
CA ASP A 238 -20.70 -4.16 8.37
C ASP A 238 -22.00 -4.88 7.91
N GLY A 239 -21.97 -6.21 7.72
CA GLY A 239 -23.14 -7.02 7.40
C GLY A 239 -23.45 -7.15 5.91
N ASP A 240 -22.63 -6.57 5.03
CA ASP A 240 -22.77 -6.70 3.58
C ASP A 240 -22.33 -8.08 3.06
N TYR A 241 -21.58 -8.83 3.86
CA TYR A 241 -21.05 -10.15 3.52
C TYR A 241 -21.68 -11.24 4.40
N HIS A 242 -21.90 -12.41 3.81
CA HIS A 242 -22.27 -13.61 4.55
C HIS A 242 -21.07 -14.18 5.36
N GLU A 243 -21.35 -15.13 6.26
CA GLU A 243 -20.32 -15.90 6.98
C GLU A 243 -19.30 -16.56 6.06
N THR A 244 -19.71 -16.93 4.83
CA THR A 244 -18.84 -17.44 3.77
C THR A 244 -17.95 -16.37 3.14
N ARG A 245 -18.09 -15.10 3.53
CA ARG A 245 -17.42 -13.93 2.96
C ARG A 245 -17.82 -13.60 1.52
N ALA A 246 -18.91 -14.17 1.03
CA ALA A 246 -19.53 -13.74 -0.22
C ALA A 246 -20.42 -12.52 0.03
N LEU A 247 -20.40 -11.55 -0.90
CA LEU A 247 -21.29 -10.40 -0.87
C LEU A 247 -22.73 -10.90 -0.94
N ARG A 248 -23.63 -10.29 -0.18
CA ARG A 248 -25.05 -10.65 -0.15
C ARG A 248 -25.67 -10.53 -1.55
N ALA A 249 -26.48 -11.50 -1.93
CA ALA A 249 -27.06 -11.60 -3.27
C ALA A 249 -28.02 -10.45 -3.63
N ASP A 250 -28.58 -9.78 -2.63
CA ASP A 250 -29.44 -8.60 -2.79
C ASP A 250 -28.66 -7.31 -3.09
N LEU A 251 -27.34 -7.31 -2.84
CA LEU A 251 -26.44 -6.19 -3.20
C LEU A 251 -25.89 -6.41 -4.61
N PHE A 252 -26.16 -5.47 -5.51
CA PHE A 252 -25.72 -5.52 -6.92
C PHE A 252 -26.05 -6.84 -7.65
N PRO A 253 -27.33 -7.25 -7.71
CA PRO A 253 -27.72 -8.51 -8.31
C PRO A 253 -27.24 -8.64 -9.75
N GLY A 254 -26.60 -9.78 -10.08
CA GLY A 254 -26.09 -10.08 -11.41
C GLY A 254 -24.72 -9.45 -11.75
N ARG A 255 -24.13 -8.63 -10.87
CA ARG A 255 -22.78 -8.09 -11.05
C ARG A 255 -21.73 -8.97 -10.37
N THR A 256 -20.54 -9.05 -11.02
CA THR A 256 -19.39 -9.84 -10.52
C THR A 256 -18.06 -9.08 -10.68
N ASP A 257 -18.13 -7.80 -11.07
CA ASP A 257 -16.93 -6.95 -11.17
C ASP A 257 -16.44 -6.47 -9.80
N PHE A 258 -15.20 -6.00 -9.73
CA PHE A 258 -14.58 -5.59 -8.47
C PHE A 258 -15.26 -4.38 -7.81
N ALA A 259 -15.97 -3.53 -8.57
CA ALA A 259 -16.61 -2.35 -8.02
C ALA A 259 -17.78 -2.65 -7.07
N ILE A 260 -18.30 -3.90 -7.05
CA ILE A 260 -19.31 -4.32 -6.05
C ILE A 260 -18.79 -4.27 -4.61
N HIS A 261 -17.46 -4.29 -4.42
CA HIS A 261 -16.81 -4.18 -3.11
C HIS A 261 -16.60 -2.73 -2.64
N LEU A 262 -17.02 -1.75 -3.43
CA LEU A 262 -17.07 -0.34 -3.01
C LEU A 262 -18.44 -0.01 -2.43
N ALA A 263 -18.46 0.66 -1.28
CA ALA A 263 -19.66 1.29 -0.75
C ALA A 263 -19.98 2.57 -1.56
N PRO A 264 -21.23 3.03 -1.60
CA PRO A 264 -21.53 4.35 -2.13
C PRO A 264 -20.70 5.42 -1.41
N ARG A 265 -20.19 6.41 -2.15
CA ARG A 265 -19.60 7.62 -1.53
C ARG A 265 -20.77 8.42 -0.92
N GLU A 266 -20.67 8.75 0.35
CA GLU A 266 -21.59 9.68 1.02
C GLU A 266 -21.44 11.11 0.49
#